data_28e369fc56440114bd02aceaaef2c190
#
_entry.id   28e369fc56440114bd02aceaaef2c190
#
_cell.length_a   1.000
_cell.length_b   1.000
_cell.length_c   1.000
_cell.angle_alpha   90.00
_cell.angle_beta   90.00
_cell.angle_gamma   90.00
#
_symmetry.space_group_name_H-M   'P 1'
#
loop_
_entity.id
_entity.type
_entity.pdbx_description
1 polymer ?
#
loop_
_entity_poly.entity_id
_entity_poly.type
_entity_poly.pdbx_seq_one_letter_code
_entity_poly.pdbx_strand_id
1 'polypeptide(L)'
;ELKTTVADPAYRNDWGFYDDTVLDETWKKFEALSQSGKRFSLFALTVDTHHPDGFISRTCQRKSYDMDGKKNLSFSAVSCSQEHIAALIEKIKASPWFKNTVIVVSSDHLAMKNSAWDYLNKQDRSNLFFVLRGDQPQQDTLAVKRNTMDNGATVLDILGGDNFIGLGRSSLSGESLSTVFLNMKEKVLA
;
A
#
# COMPACT_ATOMS: atom_id res chain seq x y z
N GLU A 1 19.86 8.08 -2.48
CA GLU A 1 20.35 6.78 -3.01
C GLU A 1 19.69 6.42 -4.36
N LEU A 2 18.37 6.45 -4.51
CA LEU A 2 17.71 6.08 -5.78
C LEU A 2 18.22 6.88 -6.99
N LYS A 3 18.54 8.15 -6.84
CA LYS A 3 19.01 9.00 -7.96
C LYS A 3 20.29 8.50 -8.63
N THR A 4 21.08 7.68 -7.96
CA THR A 4 22.34 7.14 -8.47
C THR A 4 22.23 5.73 -9.00
N THR A 5 21.10 5.04 -8.75
CA THR A 5 20.91 3.62 -9.10
C THR A 5 19.93 3.41 -10.25
N VAL A 6 19.01 4.34 -10.47
CA VAL A 6 17.99 4.20 -11.52
C VAL A 6 18.59 4.41 -12.91
N ALA A 7 18.13 3.63 -13.88
CA ALA A 7 18.62 3.66 -15.25
C ALA A 7 18.28 4.97 -15.99
N ASP A 8 17.15 5.60 -15.66
CA ASP A 8 16.65 6.83 -16.26
C ASP A 8 16.26 7.85 -15.17
N PRO A 9 17.22 8.62 -14.64
CA PRO A 9 16.93 9.59 -13.57
C PRO A 9 16.00 10.75 -13.99
N ALA A 10 15.81 10.97 -15.29
CA ALA A 10 14.91 11.99 -15.81
C ALA A 10 13.45 11.52 -15.89
N TYR A 11 13.20 10.20 -15.84
CA TYR A 11 11.85 9.62 -15.87
C TYR A 11 11.19 9.77 -14.50
N ARG A 12 10.54 10.92 -14.31
CA ARG A 12 9.93 11.34 -13.04
C ARG A 12 8.65 12.11 -13.30
N ASN A 13 7.74 12.06 -12.35
CA ASN A 13 6.62 12.99 -12.22
C ASN A 13 6.90 14.06 -11.15
N ASP A 14 5.94 14.93 -10.87
CA ASP A 14 6.09 16.03 -9.90
C ASP A 14 6.36 15.57 -8.46
N TRP A 15 6.00 14.33 -8.13
CA TRP A 15 6.11 13.75 -6.79
C TRP A 15 7.33 12.85 -6.62
N GLY A 16 7.92 12.36 -7.69
CA GLY A 16 9.07 11.48 -7.60
C GLY A 16 9.30 10.63 -8.84
N PHE A 17 9.93 9.47 -8.66
CA PHE A 17 10.00 8.47 -9.70
C PHE A 17 8.64 7.80 -9.88
N TYR A 18 8.32 7.43 -11.13
CA TYR A 18 7.12 6.64 -11.41
C TYR A 18 7.14 5.31 -10.66
N ASP A 19 5.95 4.79 -10.35
CA ASP A 19 5.78 3.56 -9.56
C ASP A 19 6.46 2.35 -10.18
N ASP A 20 6.49 2.22 -11.52
CA ASP A 20 7.22 1.15 -12.21
C ASP A 20 8.72 1.15 -11.86
N THR A 21 9.33 2.33 -11.81
CA THR A 21 10.74 2.50 -11.43
C THR A 21 10.96 2.20 -9.95
N VAL A 22 10.10 2.74 -9.09
CA VAL A 22 10.20 2.52 -7.63
C VAL A 22 10.08 1.04 -7.28
N LEU A 23 9.11 0.35 -7.89
CA LEU A 23 8.86 -1.05 -7.58
C LEU A 23 9.90 -2.00 -8.21
N ASP A 24 10.49 -1.64 -9.36
CA ASP A 24 11.64 -2.37 -9.90
C ASP A 24 12.88 -2.26 -9.00
N GLU A 25 13.19 -1.06 -8.52
CA GLU A 25 14.28 -0.85 -7.54
C GLU A 25 13.98 -1.51 -6.19
N THR A 26 12.71 -1.54 -5.79
CA THR A 26 12.27 -2.28 -4.59
C THR A 26 12.55 -3.78 -4.72
N TRP A 27 12.27 -4.36 -5.88
CA TRP A 27 12.61 -5.76 -6.15
C TRP A 27 14.11 -6.00 -6.05
N LYS A 28 14.95 -5.20 -6.72
CA LYS A 28 16.41 -5.35 -6.69
C LYS A 28 16.95 -5.27 -5.25
N LYS A 29 16.38 -4.34 -4.47
CA LYS A 29 16.77 -4.18 -3.06
C LYS A 29 16.31 -5.35 -2.20
N PHE A 30 15.08 -5.83 -2.39
CA PHE A 30 14.55 -7.02 -1.73
C PHE A 30 15.44 -8.24 -1.99
N GLU A 31 15.79 -8.48 -3.25
CA GLU A 31 16.65 -9.59 -3.65
C GLU A 31 18.03 -9.52 -2.99
N ALA A 32 18.70 -8.38 -3.06
CA ALA A 32 20.01 -8.17 -2.46
C ALA A 32 20.00 -8.34 -0.93
N LEU A 33 18.97 -7.81 -0.25
CA LEU A 33 18.81 -7.96 1.20
C LEU A 33 18.51 -9.40 1.59
N SER A 34 17.65 -10.10 0.82
CA SER A 34 17.32 -11.50 1.05
C SER A 34 18.53 -12.42 0.90
N GLN A 35 19.39 -12.17 -0.09
CA GLN A 35 20.67 -12.89 -0.28
C GLN A 35 21.63 -12.71 0.87
N SER A 36 21.55 -11.59 1.60
CA SER A 36 22.41 -11.34 2.75
C SER A 36 22.16 -12.27 3.94
N GLY A 37 21.03 -12.95 3.99
CA GLY A 37 20.59 -13.82 5.08
C GLY A 37 20.26 -13.09 6.39
N LYS A 38 20.31 -11.76 6.42
CA LYS A 38 19.99 -10.94 7.58
C LYS A 38 18.52 -10.57 7.61
N ARG A 39 17.94 -10.36 8.80
CA ARG A 39 16.61 -9.77 8.95
C ARG A 39 16.63 -8.32 8.48
N PHE A 40 15.62 -7.92 7.77
CA PHE A 40 15.45 -6.53 7.29
C PHE A 40 13.98 -6.13 7.23
N SER A 41 13.74 -4.84 7.19
CA SER A 41 12.48 -4.24 6.77
C SER A 41 12.75 -3.35 5.56
N LEU A 42 11.91 -3.45 4.54
CA LEU A 42 12.00 -2.65 3.32
C LEU A 42 10.68 -1.92 3.12
N PHE A 43 10.74 -0.60 2.98
CA PHE A 43 9.59 0.25 2.73
C PHE A 43 9.69 0.85 1.34
N ALA A 44 8.59 0.79 0.60
CA ALA A 44 8.44 1.44 -0.69
C ALA A 44 7.18 2.31 -0.65
N LEU A 45 7.28 3.54 -1.16
CA LEU A 45 6.16 4.46 -1.29
C LEU A 45 5.87 4.68 -2.76
N THR A 46 4.66 4.37 -3.19
CA THR A 46 4.14 4.66 -4.53
C THR A 46 3.52 6.04 -4.56
N VAL A 47 3.66 6.76 -5.68
CA VAL A 47 3.21 8.15 -5.80
C VAL A 47 2.35 8.43 -7.04
N ASP A 48 2.25 7.48 -7.97
CA ASP A 48 1.52 7.68 -9.23
C ASP A 48 0.01 7.89 -9.03
N THR A 49 -0.56 7.50 -7.89
CA THR A 49 -1.97 7.72 -7.56
C THR A 49 -2.24 9.09 -6.92
N HIS A 50 -1.22 9.95 -6.77
CA HIS A 50 -1.36 11.23 -6.09
C HIS A 50 -2.30 12.18 -6.84
N HIS A 51 -3.14 12.90 -6.06
CA HIS A 51 -4.08 13.89 -6.62
C HIS A 51 -3.36 15.04 -7.39
N PRO A 52 -4.04 15.79 -8.28
CA PRO A 52 -5.48 15.72 -8.58
C PRO A 52 -5.88 14.62 -9.57
N ASP A 53 -4.99 14.18 -10.45
CA ASP A 53 -5.34 13.29 -11.56
C ASP A 53 -4.58 11.96 -11.54
N GLY A 54 -3.47 11.92 -10.82
CA GLY A 54 -2.53 10.80 -10.85
C GLY A 54 -1.66 10.80 -12.10
N PHE A 55 -0.79 9.82 -12.18
CA PHE A 55 0.20 9.65 -13.24
C PHE A 55 0.15 8.21 -13.76
N ILE A 56 0.55 8.02 -15.01
CA ILE A 56 0.52 6.70 -15.64
C ILE A 56 1.93 6.37 -16.08
N SER A 57 2.52 5.35 -15.45
CA SER A 57 3.83 4.83 -15.82
C SER A 57 3.88 4.39 -17.28
N ARG A 58 5.02 4.57 -17.94
CA ARG A 58 5.19 4.22 -19.37
C ARG A 58 5.04 2.73 -19.64
N THR A 59 5.24 1.88 -18.65
CA THR A 59 5.21 0.42 -18.74
C THR A 59 3.84 -0.19 -18.43
N CYS A 60 2.82 0.62 -18.06
CA CYS A 60 1.46 0.12 -17.84
C CYS A 60 0.89 -0.55 -19.08
N GLN A 61 0.27 -1.70 -18.91
CA GLN A 61 -0.45 -2.40 -19.96
C GLN A 61 -1.76 -1.67 -20.27
N ARG A 62 -2.54 -1.36 -19.24
CA ARG A 62 -3.76 -0.57 -19.37
C ARG A 62 -3.49 0.90 -19.06
N LYS A 63 -3.47 1.73 -20.10
CA LYS A 63 -3.20 3.18 -19.99
C LYS A 63 -4.45 4.05 -19.85
N SER A 64 -5.64 3.47 -19.90
CA SER A 64 -6.88 4.21 -19.64
C SER A 64 -7.91 3.34 -18.96
N TYR A 65 -8.65 3.95 -18.06
CA TYR A 65 -9.83 3.40 -17.43
C TYR A 65 -11.00 4.34 -17.73
N ASP A 66 -12.06 3.81 -18.33
CA ASP A 66 -13.21 4.59 -18.70
C ASP A 66 -14.34 4.37 -17.70
N MET A 67 -14.96 5.47 -17.30
CA MET A 67 -16.18 5.46 -16.50
C MET A 67 -17.27 6.20 -17.25
N ASP A 68 -18.43 5.57 -17.40
CA ASP A 68 -19.57 6.11 -18.13
C ASP A 68 -19.19 6.63 -19.53
N GLY A 69 -18.32 5.88 -20.23
CA GLY A 69 -17.82 6.23 -21.56
C GLY A 69 -16.82 7.40 -21.60
N LYS A 70 -16.29 7.83 -20.45
CA LYS A 70 -15.27 8.88 -20.36
C LYS A 70 -14.05 8.37 -19.65
N LYS A 71 -12.86 8.69 -20.18
CA LYS A 71 -11.59 8.42 -19.53
C LYS A 71 -11.52 9.15 -18.19
N ASN A 72 -11.24 8.39 -17.14
CA ASN A 72 -10.97 8.94 -15.80
C ASN A 72 -9.48 8.79 -15.48
N LEU A 73 -8.80 9.89 -15.23
CA LEU A 73 -7.35 9.90 -15.00
C LEU A 73 -6.97 9.23 -13.69
N SER A 74 -7.66 9.55 -12.60
CA SER A 74 -7.37 8.94 -11.29
C SER A 74 -7.58 7.43 -11.30
N PHE A 75 -8.66 6.92 -11.89
CA PHE A 75 -8.85 5.48 -12.01
C PHE A 75 -7.83 4.83 -12.94
N SER A 76 -7.40 5.54 -13.99
CA SER A 76 -6.34 5.05 -14.87
C SER A 76 -5.01 4.93 -14.12
N ALA A 77 -4.66 5.92 -13.31
CA ALA A 77 -3.45 5.90 -12.48
C ALA A 77 -3.49 4.79 -11.42
N VAL A 78 -4.63 4.63 -10.71
CA VAL A 78 -4.82 3.55 -9.74
C VAL A 78 -4.71 2.18 -10.40
N SER A 79 -5.36 1.97 -11.56
CA SER A 79 -5.28 0.71 -12.30
C SER A 79 -3.84 0.37 -12.68
N CYS A 80 -3.09 1.36 -13.14
CA CYS A 80 -1.68 1.21 -13.50
C CYS A 80 -0.80 0.87 -12.28
N SER A 81 -0.91 1.64 -11.19
CA SER A 81 -0.14 1.39 -9.96
C SER A 81 -0.43 -0.01 -9.39
N GLN A 82 -1.69 -0.45 -9.41
CA GLN A 82 -2.08 -1.79 -8.98
C GLN A 82 -1.46 -2.90 -9.83
N GLU A 83 -1.33 -2.72 -11.16
CA GLU A 83 -0.63 -3.68 -12.03
C GLU A 83 0.83 -3.86 -11.57
N HIS A 84 1.54 -2.79 -11.27
CA HIS A 84 2.93 -2.84 -10.83
C HIS A 84 3.08 -3.44 -9.44
N ILE A 85 2.20 -3.07 -8.49
CA ILE A 85 2.20 -3.65 -7.14
C ILE A 85 1.94 -5.15 -7.21
N ALA A 86 0.93 -5.58 -7.99
CA ALA A 86 0.62 -7.00 -8.17
C ALA A 86 1.79 -7.76 -8.80
N ALA A 87 2.44 -7.20 -9.83
CA ALA A 87 3.60 -7.80 -10.45
C ALA A 87 4.77 -7.98 -9.47
N LEU A 88 5.05 -6.99 -8.61
CA LEU A 88 6.06 -7.12 -7.56
C LEU A 88 5.70 -8.22 -6.56
N ILE A 89 4.44 -8.27 -6.11
CA ILE A 89 3.95 -9.30 -5.18
C ILE A 89 4.14 -10.68 -5.78
N GLU A 90 3.71 -10.91 -7.02
CA GLU A 90 3.87 -12.21 -7.68
C GLU A 90 5.34 -12.59 -7.85
N LYS A 91 6.21 -11.63 -8.13
CA LYS A 91 7.66 -11.83 -8.22
C LYS A 91 8.26 -12.27 -6.88
N ILE A 92 7.84 -11.62 -5.78
CA ILE A 92 8.25 -12.00 -4.42
C ILE A 92 7.71 -13.39 -4.07
N LYS A 93 6.45 -13.69 -4.38
CA LYS A 93 5.83 -15.01 -4.13
C LYS A 93 6.54 -16.15 -4.86
N ALA A 94 7.02 -15.89 -6.07
CA ALA A 94 7.78 -16.87 -6.85
C ALA A 94 9.23 -17.05 -6.37
N SER A 95 9.72 -16.18 -5.48
CA SER A 95 11.09 -16.24 -4.98
C SER A 95 11.28 -17.32 -3.88
N PRO A 96 12.49 -17.85 -3.70
CA PRO A 96 12.79 -18.81 -2.63
C PRO A 96 12.67 -18.22 -1.22
N TRP A 97 12.59 -16.90 -1.10
CA TRP A 97 12.52 -16.19 0.18
C TRP A 97 11.11 -15.93 0.67
N PHE A 98 10.08 -16.14 -0.17
CA PHE A 98 8.70 -15.83 0.17
C PHE A 98 8.23 -16.50 1.46
N LYS A 99 8.63 -17.75 1.70
CA LYS A 99 8.27 -18.52 2.92
C LYS A 99 8.64 -17.81 4.24
N ASN A 100 9.62 -16.90 4.21
CA ASN A 100 10.09 -16.13 5.36
C ASN A 100 9.80 -14.63 5.19
N THR A 101 8.84 -14.27 4.34
CA THR A 101 8.52 -12.89 4.00
C THR A 101 7.09 -12.56 4.40
N VAL A 102 6.93 -11.39 5.02
CA VAL A 102 5.64 -10.74 5.24
C VAL A 102 5.57 -9.53 4.31
N ILE A 103 4.58 -9.49 3.44
CA ILE A 103 4.29 -8.35 2.57
C ILE A 103 3.09 -7.62 3.13
N VAL A 104 3.25 -6.32 3.38
CA VAL A 104 2.16 -5.44 3.81
C VAL A 104 1.90 -4.42 2.72
N VAL A 105 0.64 -4.31 2.32
CA VAL A 105 0.18 -3.24 1.42
C VAL A 105 -0.86 -2.41 2.14
N SER A 106 -0.63 -1.13 2.21
CA SER A 106 -1.50 -0.19 2.94
C SER A 106 -1.63 1.12 2.18
N SER A 107 -2.84 1.63 2.09
CA SER A 107 -3.03 3.05 1.76
C SER A 107 -2.58 3.91 2.95
N ASP A 108 -1.91 5.01 2.67
CA ASP A 108 -1.49 5.99 3.67
C ASP A 108 -2.69 6.80 4.21
N HIS A 109 -3.59 7.21 3.32
CA HIS A 109 -4.83 7.91 3.66
C HIS A 109 -5.91 7.73 2.58
N LEU A 110 -7.11 8.21 2.83
CA LEU A 110 -8.18 8.26 1.84
C LEU A 110 -7.80 9.20 0.69
N ALA A 111 -8.14 8.81 -0.53
CA ALA A 111 -7.91 9.65 -1.70
C ALA A 111 -8.45 11.07 -1.49
N MET A 112 -7.62 12.09 -1.71
CA MET A 112 -8.03 13.48 -1.70
C MET A 112 -8.87 13.79 -2.95
N LYS A 113 -9.39 15.04 -3.03
CA LYS A 113 -10.20 15.46 -4.17
C LYS A 113 -9.40 15.30 -5.47
N ASN A 114 -9.94 14.50 -6.39
CA ASN A 114 -9.31 14.10 -7.65
C ASN A 114 -10.35 14.01 -8.76
N SER A 115 -9.97 13.60 -9.97
CA SER A 115 -10.89 13.47 -11.12
C SER A 115 -11.99 12.41 -10.95
N ALA A 116 -11.88 11.51 -9.96
CA ALA A 116 -12.91 10.53 -9.61
C ALA A 116 -13.80 10.97 -8.42
N TRP A 117 -13.62 12.19 -7.91
CA TRP A 117 -14.25 12.64 -6.66
C TRP A 117 -15.76 12.50 -6.61
N ASP A 118 -16.45 12.92 -7.67
CA ASP A 118 -17.92 12.88 -7.73
C ASP A 118 -18.47 11.45 -7.64
N TYR A 119 -17.67 10.47 -8.04
CA TYR A 119 -17.97 9.07 -7.93
C TYR A 119 -17.63 8.53 -6.53
N LEU A 120 -16.41 8.79 -6.07
CA LEU A 120 -15.93 8.32 -4.77
C LEU A 120 -16.75 8.86 -3.60
N ASN A 121 -17.21 10.09 -3.69
CA ASN A 121 -17.96 10.75 -2.61
C ASN A 121 -19.41 10.25 -2.45
N LYS A 122 -19.89 9.42 -3.37
CA LYS A 122 -21.20 8.76 -3.28
C LYS A 122 -21.16 7.41 -2.58
N GLN A 123 -19.96 6.93 -2.23
CA GLN A 123 -19.73 5.61 -1.66
C GLN A 123 -19.12 5.71 -0.26
N ASP A 124 -19.29 4.67 0.54
CA ASP A 124 -18.50 4.49 1.76
C ASP A 124 -17.04 4.28 1.36
N ARG A 125 -16.18 5.14 1.91
CA ARG A 125 -14.77 5.18 1.55
C ARG A 125 -13.94 4.47 2.60
N SER A 126 -13.06 3.59 2.16
CA SER A 126 -12.14 2.86 3.02
C SER A 126 -10.73 2.85 2.45
N ASN A 127 -9.75 2.77 3.34
CA ASN A 127 -8.36 2.52 2.97
C ASN A 127 -8.14 1.02 2.74
N LEU A 128 -7.25 0.72 1.81
CA LEU A 128 -6.76 -0.63 1.61
C LEU A 128 -5.74 -0.97 2.70
N PHE A 129 -5.89 -2.14 3.29
CA PHE A 129 -4.85 -2.77 4.10
C PHE A 129 -4.96 -4.29 3.95
N PHE A 130 -3.88 -4.92 3.52
CA PHE A 130 -3.79 -6.38 3.53
C PHE A 130 -2.36 -6.84 3.80
N VAL A 131 -2.26 -8.08 4.25
CA VAL A 131 -0.99 -8.73 4.57
C VAL A 131 -0.93 -10.09 3.88
N LEU A 132 0.20 -10.37 3.23
CA LEU A 132 0.52 -11.67 2.68
C LEU A 132 1.67 -12.28 3.46
N ARG A 133 1.50 -13.52 3.89
CA ARG A 133 2.49 -14.26 4.65
C ARG A 133 2.87 -15.54 3.93
N GLY A 134 4.14 -15.72 3.70
CA GLY A 134 4.65 -16.93 3.04
C GLY A 134 4.61 -18.19 3.90
N ASP A 135 4.49 -18.02 5.23
CA ASP A 135 4.36 -19.10 6.21
C ASP A 135 2.90 -19.51 6.49
N GLN A 136 1.92 -18.77 5.98
CA GLN A 136 0.49 -19.02 6.17
C GLN A 136 -0.26 -19.04 4.83
N PRO A 137 -0.58 -20.22 4.31
CA PRO A 137 -1.26 -20.33 3.02
C PRO A 137 -2.77 -20.04 3.08
N GLN A 138 -3.34 -19.93 4.28
CA GLN A 138 -4.78 -19.68 4.44
C GLN A 138 -5.10 -18.21 4.21
N GLN A 139 -6.16 -17.98 3.42
CA GLN A 139 -6.75 -16.67 3.25
C GLN A 139 -7.83 -16.46 4.30
N ASP A 140 -7.74 -15.34 5.02
CA ASP A 140 -8.73 -14.91 5.98
C ASP A 140 -9.12 -13.45 5.70
N THR A 141 -10.38 -13.12 5.91
CA THR A 141 -10.92 -11.77 5.77
C THR A 141 -11.49 -11.31 7.09
N LEU A 142 -10.82 -10.36 7.72
CA LEU A 142 -11.30 -9.76 8.96
C LEU A 142 -12.36 -8.70 8.66
N ALA A 143 -13.64 -9.10 8.75
CA ALA A 143 -14.78 -8.20 8.55
C ALA A 143 -15.04 -7.31 9.77
N VAL A 144 -14.01 -6.65 10.29
CA VAL A 144 -14.09 -5.75 11.44
C VAL A 144 -13.77 -4.31 11.04
N LYS A 145 -14.53 -3.36 11.58
CA LYS A 145 -14.28 -1.95 11.33
C LYS A 145 -13.00 -1.51 12.04
N ARG A 146 -12.07 -0.95 11.29
CA ARG A 146 -10.74 -0.51 11.75
C ARG A 146 -10.43 0.89 11.25
N ASN A 147 -9.37 1.47 11.78
CA ASN A 147 -8.81 2.74 11.30
C ASN A 147 -7.31 2.59 11.01
N THR A 148 -6.72 3.59 10.37
CA THR A 148 -5.30 3.53 9.96
C THR A 148 -4.32 3.46 11.12
N MET A 149 -4.70 3.88 12.32
CA MET A 149 -3.86 3.73 13.52
C MET A 149 -3.65 2.25 13.90
N ASP A 150 -4.62 1.40 13.57
CA ASP A 150 -4.57 -0.04 13.88
C ASP A 150 -3.61 -0.80 12.95
N ASN A 151 -3.27 -0.25 11.78
CA ASN A 151 -2.39 -0.92 10.81
C ASN A 151 -1.00 -1.21 11.38
N GLY A 152 -0.38 -0.21 12.01
CA GLY A 152 0.95 -0.35 12.60
C GLY A 152 0.98 -1.37 13.75
N ALA A 153 -0.04 -1.34 14.62
CA ALA A 153 -0.19 -2.32 15.70
C ALA A 153 -0.40 -3.75 15.16
N THR A 154 -1.15 -3.89 14.08
CA THR A 154 -1.37 -5.19 13.42
C THR A 154 -0.08 -5.75 12.82
N VAL A 155 0.71 -4.90 12.16
CA VAL A 155 2.02 -5.32 11.63
C VAL A 155 2.96 -5.73 12.75
N LEU A 156 3.00 -4.96 13.84
CA LEU A 156 3.86 -5.27 15.00
C LEU A 156 3.49 -6.62 15.61
N ASP A 157 2.21 -6.90 15.83
CA ASP A 157 1.69 -8.17 16.33
C ASP A 157 2.05 -9.35 15.40
N ILE A 158 1.89 -9.19 14.08
CA ILE A 158 2.30 -10.20 13.08
C ILE A 158 3.80 -10.52 13.17
N LEU A 159 4.63 -9.54 13.51
CA LEU A 159 6.07 -9.70 13.65
C LEU A 159 6.49 -10.23 15.02
N GLY A 160 5.54 -10.54 15.90
CA GLY A 160 5.77 -11.09 17.23
C GLY A 160 6.11 -10.03 18.29
N GLY A 161 5.77 -8.77 18.03
CA GLY A 161 5.83 -7.69 19.00
C GLY A 161 4.52 -7.48 19.77
N ASP A 162 4.37 -6.30 20.38
CA ASP A 162 3.15 -5.95 21.10
C ASP A 162 1.96 -5.78 20.14
N ASN A 163 0.75 -6.05 20.65
CA ASN A 163 -0.49 -5.91 19.87
C ASN A 163 -1.08 -4.49 19.91
N PHE A 164 -0.31 -3.51 20.35
CA PHE A 164 -0.69 -2.11 20.38
C PHE A 164 0.51 -1.21 20.12
N ILE A 165 0.24 -0.04 19.56
CA ILE A 165 1.21 1.07 19.45
C ILE A 165 0.44 2.39 19.48
N GLY A 166 0.76 3.26 20.44
CA GLY A 166 0.00 4.49 20.66
C GLY A 166 -1.49 4.21 20.83
N LEU A 167 -2.31 4.81 19.99
CA LEU A 167 -3.76 4.60 19.97
C LEU A 167 -4.21 3.41 19.10
N GLY A 168 -3.30 2.79 18.34
CA GLY A 168 -3.61 1.64 17.51
C GLY A 168 -3.70 0.35 18.31
N ARG A 169 -4.58 -0.55 17.87
CA ARG A 169 -4.76 -1.91 18.38
C ARG A 169 -4.70 -2.90 17.23
N SER A 170 -4.03 -4.02 17.44
CA SER A 170 -3.95 -5.06 16.41
C SER A 170 -5.35 -5.54 16.00
N SER A 171 -5.52 -5.69 14.69
CA SER A 171 -6.75 -6.26 14.12
C SER A 171 -6.91 -7.75 14.42
N LEU A 172 -5.84 -8.41 14.87
CA LEU A 172 -5.84 -9.84 15.18
C LEU A 172 -6.24 -10.15 16.62
N SER A 173 -6.01 -9.23 17.55
CA SER A 173 -6.04 -9.53 18.98
C SER A 173 -6.85 -8.56 19.84
N GLY A 174 -7.61 -7.65 19.27
CA GLY A 174 -8.38 -6.71 20.07
C GLY A 174 -9.37 -5.86 19.30
N GLU A 175 -10.17 -5.11 20.04
CA GLU A 175 -11.08 -4.12 19.47
C GLU A 175 -10.35 -2.80 19.22
N SER A 176 -10.68 -2.13 18.11
CA SER A 176 -10.19 -0.79 17.85
C SER A 176 -10.69 0.19 18.92
N LEU A 177 -9.82 1.10 19.36
CA LEU A 177 -10.24 2.15 20.29
C LEU A 177 -11.35 3.04 19.70
N SER A 178 -11.41 3.19 18.38
CA SER A 178 -12.52 3.88 17.72
C SER A 178 -13.86 3.18 17.83
N THR A 179 -13.85 1.88 18.10
CA THR A 179 -15.07 1.09 18.39
C THR A 179 -15.45 1.15 19.85
N VAL A 180 -14.46 1.08 20.74
CA VAL A 180 -14.65 1.12 22.20
C VAL A 180 -15.09 2.51 22.67
N PHE A 181 -14.53 3.55 22.09
CA PHE A 181 -14.85 4.94 22.45
C PHE A 181 -15.66 5.62 21.34
N LEU A 182 -16.96 5.74 21.50
CA LEU A 182 -17.88 6.34 20.52
C LEU A 182 -17.53 7.78 20.15
N ASN A 183 -16.86 8.51 21.05
CA ASN A 183 -16.44 9.91 20.85
C ASN A 183 -14.92 10.06 20.82
N MET A 184 -14.20 9.05 20.31
CA MET A 184 -12.74 9.08 20.26
C MET A 184 -12.19 10.29 19.50
N LYS A 185 -12.85 10.70 18.41
CA LYS A 185 -12.45 11.88 17.64
C LYS A 185 -12.43 13.15 18.51
N GLU A 186 -13.45 13.35 19.32
CA GLU A 186 -13.53 14.50 20.23
C GLU A 186 -12.45 14.44 21.31
N LYS A 187 -12.18 13.25 21.83
CA LYS A 187 -11.15 13.04 22.86
C LYS A 187 -9.73 13.20 22.34
N VAL A 188 -9.47 12.91 21.08
CA VAL A 188 -8.15 13.07 20.47
C VAL A 188 -7.89 14.52 20.05
N LEU A 189 -8.95 15.28 19.74
CA LEU A 189 -8.85 16.68 19.30
C LEU A 189 -8.97 17.71 20.44
N ALA A 190 -9.31 17.27 21.65
CA ALA A 190 -9.35 18.10 22.86
C ALA A 190 -7.96 18.21 23.51
#